data_d5e6d3e21db2b82979ed6b804e55a422
#
_entry.id   d5e6d3e21db2b82979ed6b804e55a422
#
_cell.length_a   1.000
_cell.length_b   1.000
_cell.length_c   1.000
_cell.angle_alpha   90.00
_cell.angle_beta   90.00
_cell.angle_gamma   90.00
#
_symmetry.space_group_name_H-M   'P 1'
#
loop_
_entity.id
_entity.type
_entity.pdbx_description
1 polymer ?
#
loop_
_entity_poly.entity_id
_entity_poly.type
_entity_poly.pdbx_seq_one_letter_code
_entity_poly.pdbx_strand_id
1 'polypeptide(L)'
;EAAKEGEAAKVTTARTVCTHCSVGCAVDAIVENGVWTRQEPVFESPLNLGAHCAKGASVREHGHGEHRLKTPMKLVNGKWQRVSWDQAINEVGDKLLAIKKESGPDAVFWIGSSKHNNEQAYLMRKFVSFWGTNNTDHQARICHSTTVAGVANTWGYGAMTNSYNDMQNSKCA
;
A
#
# COMPACT_ATOMS: atom_id res chain seq x y z
N GLU A 1 -12.07 -20.36 -15.69
CA GLU A 1 -11.83 -21.73 -16.18
C GLU A 1 -11.95 -22.67 -14.98
N ALA A 2 -12.86 -23.63 -15.07
CA ALA A 2 -13.02 -24.66 -14.05
C ALA A 2 -11.80 -25.58 -14.06
N ALA A 3 -11.22 -25.84 -12.89
CA ALA A 3 -10.11 -26.78 -12.75
C ALA A 3 -10.54 -28.17 -13.28
N LYS A 4 -9.68 -28.79 -14.08
CA LYS A 4 -9.88 -30.17 -14.52
C LYS A 4 -9.84 -31.08 -13.30
N GLU A 5 -10.85 -31.94 -13.14
CA GLU A 5 -10.90 -32.96 -12.11
C GLU A 5 -9.68 -33.87 -12.20
N GLY A 6 -8.87 -33.92 -11.15
CA GLY A 6 -7.76 -34.85 -11.00
C GLY A 6 -6.35 -34.26 -10.84
N GLU A 7 -6.15 -32.98 -11.02
CA GLU A 7 -4.84 -32.36 -10.80
C GLU A 7 -4.74 -31.80 -9.38
N ALA A 8 -3.75 -32.22 -8.58
CA ALA A 8 -3.54 -31.73 -7.23
C ALA A 8 -3.34 -30.20 -7.27
N ALA A 9 -4.07 -29.48 -6.43
CA ALA A 9 -3.99 -28.02 -6.37
C ALA A 9 -2.54 -27.57 -6.15
N LYS A 10 -2.02 -26.71 -7.03
CA LYS A 10 -0.70 -26.10 -6.85
C LYS A 10 -0.78 -25.10 -5.72
N VAL A 11 -0.26 -25.48 -4.56
CA VAL A 11 -0.20 -24.62 -3.38
C VAL A 11 1.18 -23.98 -3.29
N THR A 12 1.22 -22.67 -3.12
CA THR A 12 2.44 -21.90 -2.89
C THR A 12 2.26 -20.96 -1.71
N THR A 13 3.36 -20.64 -1.02
CA THR A 13 3.38 -19.68 0.07
C THR A 13 4.17 -18.46 -0.38
N ALA A 14 3.60 -17.27 -0.23
CA ALA A 14 4.25 -16.02 -0.53
C ALA A 14 4.23 -15.12 0.72
N ARG A 15 5.42 -14.73 1.20
CA ARG A 15 5.54 -13.78 2.31
C ARG A 15 5.19 -12.38 1.86
N THR A 16 4.36 -11.69 2.64
CA THR A 16 3.96 -10.31 2.39
C THR A 16 3.80 -9.55 3.72
N VAL A 17 3.38 -8.29 3.63
CA VAL A 17 3.17 -7.45 4.81
C VAL A 17 1.78 -6.85 4.82
N CYS A 18 1.22 -6.68 6.01
CA CYS A 18 0.01 -5.90 6.20
C CYS A 18 0.32 -4.41 6.04
N THR A 19 -0.41 -3.71 5.18
CA THR A 19 -0.23 -2.28 4.90
C THR A 19 -1.23 -1.37 5.64
N HIS A 20 -1.96 -1.88 6.64
CA HIS A 20 -2.93 -1.07 7.37
C HIS A 20 -2.31 -0.02 8.27
N CYS A 21 -1.13 -0.29 8.82
CA CYS A 21 -0.38 0.66 9.65
C CYS A 21 1.12 0.39 9.53
N SER A 22 1.92 1.26 10.13
CA SER A 22 3.38 1.21 10.07
C SER A 22 4.01 0.09 10.91
N VAL A 23 3.25 -0.73 11.64
CA VAL A 23 3.80 -1.92 12.30
C VAL A 23 4.39 -2.89 11.29
N GLY A 24 3.76 -3.00 10.09
CA GLY A 24 4.31 -3.84 9.03
C GLY A 24 4.29 -5.33 9.36
N CYS A 25 3.20 -5.81 9.99
CA CYS A 25 3.06 -7.22 10.37
C CYS A 25 3.28 -8.13 9.16
N ALA A 26 4.22 -9.08 9.30
CA ALA A 26 4.44 -10.11 8.29
C ALA A 26 3.32 -11.14 8.30
N VAL A 27 2.89 -11.56 7.12
CA VAL A 27 1.92 -12.62 6.88
C VAL A 27 2.40 -13.51 5.75
N ASP A 28 2.12 -14.81 5.84
CA ASP A 28 2.30 -15.75 4.75
C ASP A 28 0.97 -15.97 4.03
N ALA A 29 0.94 -15.56 2.77
CA ALA A 29 -0.18 -15.78 1.89
C ALA A 29 -0.13 -17.20 1.33
N ILE A 30 -1.15 -18.00 1.58
CA ILE A 30 -1.30 -19.33 1.00
C ILE A 30 -2.09 -19.18 -0.29
N VAL A 31 -1.45 -19.51 -1.41
CA VAL A 31 -1.98 -19.33 -2.75
C VAL A 31 -2.23 -20.70 -3.37
N GLU A 32 -3.48 -20.98 -3.70
CA GLU A 32 -3.92 -22.21 -4.36
C GLU A 32 -4.38 -21.88 -5.79
N ASN A 33 -3.73 -22.47 -6.78
CA ASN A 33 -4.02 -22.22 -8.19
C ASN A 33 -4.06 -20.73 -8.58
N GLY A 34 -3.16 -19.92 -7.99
CA GLY A 34 -3.07 -18.49 -8.26
C GLY A 34 -4.03 -17.62 -7.45
N VAL A 35 -4.83 -18.20 -6.56
CA VAL A 35 -5.76 -17.47 -5.69
C VAL A 35 -5.27 -17.48 -4.25
N TRP A 36 -5.19 -16.34 -3.62
CA TRP A 36 -4.88 -16.24 -2.18
C TRP A 36 -6.09 -16.73 -1.37
N THR A 37 -6.02 -17.96 -0.86
CA THR A 37 -7.14 -18.62 -0.18
C THR A 37 -7.16 -18.39 1.32
N ARG A 38 -5.99 -18.35 1.97
CA ARG A 38 -5.86 -18.11 3.41
C ARG A 38 -4.52 -17.47 3.73
N GLN A 39 -4.35 -17.00 4.96
CA GLN A 39 -3.09 -16.48 5.46
C GLN A 39 -2.69 -17.16 6.77
N GLU A 40 -1.38 -17.24 6.98
CA GLU A 40 -0.78 -17.82 8.17
C GLU A 40 0.10 -16.77 8.88
N PRO A 41 0.23 -16.86 10.20
CA PRO A 41 1.11 -16.00 10.97
C PRO A 41 2.59 -16.34 10.71
N VAL A 42 3.44 -15.32 10.79
CA VAL A 42 4.90 -15.46 10.66
C VAL A 42 5.53 -15.28 12.04
N PHE A 43 5.74 -16.38 12.75
CA PHE A 43 6.27 -16.36 14.13
C PHE A 43 7.72 -15.90 14.21
N GLU A 44 8.53 -16.11 13.19
CA GLU A 44 9.92 -15.66 13.11
C GLU A 44 10.05 -14.17 12.72
N SER A 45 8.95 -13.48 12.43
CA SER A 45 8.98 -12.04 12.18
C SER A 45 9.42 -11.28 13.43
N PRO A 46 10.51 -10.49 13.37
CA PRO A 46 10.98 -9.75 14.54
C PRO A 46 10.07 -8.60 14.96
N LEU A 47 9.11 -8.23 14.10
CA LEU A 47 8.21 -7.09 14.34
C LEU A 47 6.94 -7.50 15.08
N ASN A 48 6.27 -8.53 14.62
CA ASN A 48 4.96 -8.91 15.15
C ASN A 48 4.91 -10.32 15.77
N LEU A 49 5.98 -11.12 15.68
CA LEU A 49 6.09 -12.45 16.30
C LEU A 49 4.87 -13.32 16.06
N GLY A 50 4.27 -13.26 14.87
CA GLY A 50 3.05 -13.96 14.48
C GLY A 50 1.75 -13.28 14.91
N ALA A 51 1.79 -12.24 15.73
CA ALA A 51 0.58 -11.55 16.19
C ALA A 51 0.00 -10.60 15.11
N HIS A 52 -1.33 -10.52 15.07
CA HIS A 52 -2.08 -9.60 14.21
C HIS A 52 -3.24 -8.97 14.99
N CYS A 53 -3.60 -7.75 14.64
CA CYS A 53 -4.90 -7.21 15.00
C CYS A 53 -5.97 -7.70 14.00
N ALA A 54 -7.23 -7.41 14.27
CA ALA A 54 -8.34 -7.81 13.40
C ALA A 54 -8.18 -7.36 11.93
N LYS A 55 -7.56 -6.18 11.67
CA LYS A 55 -7.29 -5.71 10.31
C LYS A 55 -6.22 -6.55 9.61
N GLY A 56 -5.15 -6.90 10.32
CA GLY A 56 -4.08 -7.76 9.79
C GLY A 56 -4.58 -9.17 9.52
N ALA A 57 -5.43 -9.70 10.40
CA ALA A 57 -6.05 -11.01 10.23
C ALA A 57 -6.98 -11.10 9.00
N SER A 58 -7.54 -9.96 8.56
CA SER A 58 -8.44 -9.89 7.41
C SER A 58 -7.84 -9.21 6.17
N VAL A 59 -6.51 -9.05 6.10
CA VAL A 59 -5.87 -8.33 4.99
C VAL A 59 -6.12 -8.99 3.62
N ARG A 60 -6.30 -10.30 3.60
CA ARG A 60 -6.68 -11.05 2.39
C ARG A 60 -7.95 -10.50 1.74
N GLU A 61 -8.96 -10.12 2.53
CA GLU A 61 -10.26 -9.64 2.03
C GLU A 61 -10.11 -8.35 1.20
N HIS A 62 -9.13 -7.50 1.52
CA HIS A 62 -8.83 -6.29 0.76
C HIS A 62 -8.20 -6.59 -0.60
N GLY A 63 -7.40 -7.66 -0.69
CA GLY A 63 -6.74 -8.06 -1.92
C GLY A 63 -7.60 -8.90 -2.86
N HIS A 64 -8.43 -9.79 -2.29
CA HIS A 64 -9.13 -10.85 -3.01
C HIS A 64 -10.63 -10.95 -2.69
N GLY A 65 -11.19 -10.00 -1.95
CA GLY A 65 -12.61 -9.95 -1.65
C GLY A 65 -13.46 -9.80 -2.92
N GLU A 66 -14.72 -10.24 -2.87
CA GLU A 66 -15.65 -10.22 -4.01
C GLU A 66 -15.87 -8.81 -4.58
N HIS A 67 -15.86 -7.80 -3.71
CA HIS A 67 -16.06 -6.39 -4.08
C HIS A 67 -14.80 -5.71 -4.61
N ARG A 68 -13.65 -6.41 -4.63
CA ARG A 68 -12.41 -5.85 -5.13
C ARG A 68 -12.48 -5.62 -6.63
N LEU A 69 -12.19 -4.39 -7.08
CA LEU A 69 -12.01 -4.11 -8.51
C LEU A 69 -10.80 -4.89 -9.04
N LYS A 70 -11.01 -5.66 -10.11
CA LYS A 70 -9.99 -6.50 -10.74
C LYS A 70 -9.47 -5.90 -12.05
N THR A 71 -10.15 -4.89 -12.56
CA THR A 71 -9.81 -4.19 -13.80
C THR A 71 -10.02 -2.70 -13.62
N PRO A 72 -9.29 -1.84 -14.34
CA PRO A 72 -9.56 -0.42 -14.34
C PRO A 72 -10.98 -0.12 -14.85
N MET A 73 -11.55 0.95 -14.35
CA MET A 73 -12.88 1.42 -14.73
C MET A 73 -12.82 2.88 -15.19
N LYS A 74 -13.49 3.20 -16.28
CA LYS A 74 -13.61 4.55 -16.82
C LYS A 74 -15.07 5.00 -16.77
N LEU A 75 -15.32 6.22 -16.29
CA LEU A 75 -16.65 6.81 -16.33
C LEU A 75 -16.91 7.40 -17.71
N VAL A 76 -17.90 6.85 -18.42
CA VAL A 76 -18.31 7.32 -19.76
C VAL A 76 -19.81 7.60 -19.71
N ASN A 77 -20.21 8.83 -19.99
CA ASN A 77 -21.62 9.26 -19.97
C ASN A 77 -22.38 8.85 -18.69
N GLY A 78 -21.73 9.00 -17.52
CA GLY A 78 -22.31 8.66 -16.22
C GLY A 78 -22.36 7.17 -15.88
N LYS A 79 -21.79 6.30 -16.72
CA LYS A 79 -21.74 4.84 -16.48
C LYS A 79 -20.30 4.37 -16.41
N TRP A 80 -19.99 3.54 -15.40
CA TRP A 80 -18.68 2.90 -15.26
C TRP A 80 -18.53 1.77 -16.28
N GLN A 81 -17.46 1.83 -17.07
CA GLN A 81 -17.10 0.83 -18.08
C GLN A 81 -15.72 0.25 -17.75
N ARG A 82 -15.58 -1.06 -17.93
CA ARG A 82 -14.28 -1.73 -17.80
C ARG A 82 -13.39 -1.36 -18.97
N VAL A 83 -12.12 -1.08 -18.68
CA VAL A 83 -11.07 -0.83 -19.69
C VAL A 83 -9.87 -1.72 -19.42
N SER A 84 -9.02 -1.95 -20.41
CA SER A 84 -7.76 -2.66 -20.21
C SER A 84 -6.75 -1.81 -19.42
N TRP A 85 -5.77 -2.46 -18.82
CA TRP A 85 -4.65 -1.76 -18.18
C TRP A 85 -3.88 -0.90 -19.17
N ASP A 86 -3.61 -1.41 -20.38
CA ASP A 86 -2.90 -0.66 -21.42
C ASP A 86 -3.66 0.60 -21.81
N GLN A 87 -4.96 0.49 -22.01
CA GLN A 87 -5.81 1.64 -22.30
C GLN A 87 -5.77 2.66 -21.15
N ALA A 88 -5.95 2.21 -19.90
CA ALA A 88 -5.95 3.10 -18.74
C ALA A 88 -4.60 3.82 -18.58
N ILE A 89 -3.48 3.10 -18.69
CA ILE A 89 -2.14 3.65 -18.54
C ILE A 89 -1.86 4.66 -19.65
N ASN A 90 -2.16 4.33 -20.91
CA ASN A 90 -1.91 5.25 -22.03
C ASN A 90 -2.77 6.50 -21.93
N GLU A 91 -4.08 6.37 -21.70
CA GLU A 91 -4.96 7.55 -21.61
C GLU A 91 -4.57 8.47 -20.43
N VAL A 92 -4.24 7.90 -19.27
CA VAL A 92 -3.78 8.69 -18.11
C VAL A 92 -2.43 9.33 -18.40
N GLY A 93 -1.49 8.58 -18.98
CA GLY A 93 -0.17 9.07 -19.34
C GLY A 93 -0.23 10.22 -20.33
N ASP A 94 -0.99 10.06 -21.42
CA ASP A 94 -1.18 11.09 -22.44
C ASP A 94 -1.80 12.37 -21.85
N LYS A 95 -2.79 12.21 -20.97
CA LYS A 95 -3.42 13.35 -20.29
C LYS A 95 -2.44 14.09 -19.38
N LEU A 96 -1.66 13.35 -18.59
CA LEU A 96 -0.63 13.93 -17.72
C LEU A 96 0.44 14.65 -18.53
N LEU A 97 0.92 14.06 -19.61
CA LEU A 97 1.91 14.70 -20.51
C LEU A 97 1.36 15.96 -21.18
N ALA A 98 0.09 15.95 -21.58
CA ALA A 98 -0.58 17.14 -22.12
C ALA A 98 -0.62 18.27 -21.08
N ILE A 99 -1.02 17.98 -19.83
CA ILE A 99 -1.04 18.95 -18.73
C ILE A 99 0.38 19.48 -18.47
N LYS A 100 1.38 18.62 -18.42
CA LYS A 100 2.77 19.02 -18.23
C LYS A 100 3.25 19.95 -19.32
N LYS A 101 2.89 19.67 -20.57
CA LYS A 101 3.24 20.50 -21.73
C LYS A 101 2.56 21.86 -21.71
N GLU A 102 1.30 21.92 -21.31
CA GLU A 102 0.48 23.13 -21.30
C GLU A 102 0.79 24.03 -20.10
N SER A 103 0.88 23.45 -18.91
CA SER A 103 0.87 24.16 -17.64
C SER A 103 2.10 23.89 -16.76
N GLY A 104 3.03 23.07 -17.23
CA GLY A 104 4.25 22.72 -16.51
C GLY A 104 4.06 21.55 -15.52
N PRO A 105 5.17 21.02 -14.95
CA PRO A 105 5.15 19.89 -14.05
C PRO A 105 4.44 20.17 -12.71
N ASP A 106 4.46 21.44 -12.28
CA ASP A 106 3.85 21.86 -11.00
C ASP A 106 2.32 21.95 -11.04
N ALA A 107 1.70 21.80 -12.22
CA ALA A 107 0.26 21.74 -12.38
C ALA A 107 -0.36 20.44 -11.83
N VAL A 108 0.46 19.45 -11.48
CA VAL A 108 0.03 18.17 -10.91
C VAL A 108 0.51 18.05 -9.48
N PHE A 109 -0.38 17.72 -8.56
CA PHE A 109 -0.08 17.44 -7.16
C PHE A 109 -0.16 15.93 -6.88
N TRP A 110 0.86 15.39 -6.24
CA TRP A 110 1.00 13.97 -5.95
C TRP A 110 0.85 13.68 -4.45
N ILE A 111 -0.07 12.81 -4.08
CA ILE A 111 -0.34 12.49 -2.67
C ILE A 111 0.01 11.04 -2.39
N GLY A 112 0.88 10.83 -1.40
CA GLY A 112 1.20 9.53 -0.85
C GLY A 112 0.17 9.04 0.19
N SER A 113 0.34 7.83 0.64
CA SER A 113 -0.57 7.16 1.57
C SER A 113 0.18 6.38 2.64
N SER A 114 -0.35 6.33 3.87
CA SER A 114 0.11 5.43 4.93
C SER A 114 -0.06 3.95 4.60
N LYS A 115 -0.76 3.64 3.52
CA LYS A 115 -0.97 2.27 3.04
C LYS A 115 0.10 1.81 2.05
N HIS A 116 1.03 2.68 1.68
CA HIS A 116 2.18 2.28 0.90
C HIS A 116 3.13 1.40 1.72
N ASN A 117 3.66 0.35 1.09
CA ASN A 117 4.87 -0.30 1.58
C ASN A 117 6.10 0.53 1.17
N ASN A 118 7.29 0.14 1.63
CA ASN A 118 8.52 0.88 1.36
C ASN A 118 8.82 1.00 -0.14
N GLU A 119 8.58 -0.07 -0.90
CA GLU A 119 8.81 -0.11 -2.34
C GLU A 119 7.88 0.85 -3.09
N GLN A 120 6.61 0.88 -2.72
CA GLN A 120 5.62 1.81 -3.31
C GLN A 120 5.96 3.26 -2.98
N ALA A 121 6.33 3.56 -1.74
CA ALA A 121 6.73 4.91 -1.32
C ALA A 121 7.98 5.37 -2.09
N TYR A 122 8.98 4.50 -2.23
CA TYR A 122 10.18 4.77 -3.00
C TYR A 122 9.88 5.03 -4.48
N LEU A 123 9.08 4.16 -5.11
CA LEU A 123 8.69 4.31 -6.52
C LEU A 123 7.91 5.60 -6.76
N MET A 124 6.98 5.93 -5.86
CA MET A 124 6.24 7.18 -5.94
C MET A 124 7.18 8.38 -5.87
N ARG A 125 8.07 8.43 -4.88
CA ARG A 125 9.03 9.52 -4.73
C ARG A 125 9.96 9.66 -5.94
N LYS A 126 10.46 8.53 -6.44
CA LYS A 126 11.28 8.47 -7.64
C LYS A 126 10.54 8.99 -8.87
N PHE A 127 9.29 8.56 -9.05
CA PHE A 127 8.44 9.02 -10.16
C PHE A 127 8.18 10.52 -10.11
N VAL A 128 7.82 11.06 -8.94
CA VAL A 128 7.56 12.50 -8.77
C VAL A 128 8.83 13.34 -9.04
N SER A 129 9.99 12.85 -8.59
CA SER A 129 11.28 13.50 -8.90
C SER A 129 11.60 13.49 -10.39
N PHE A 130 11.33 12.38 -11.06
CA PHE A 130 11.48 12.25 -12.52
C PHE A 130 10.45 13.10 -13.27
N TRP A 131 9.25 13.24 -12.75
CA TRP A 131 8.22 14.15 -13.28
C TRP A 131 8.69 15.59 -13.26
N GLY A 132 9.49 15.99 -12.28
CA GLY A 132 10.14 17.30 -12.19
C GLY A 132 9.37 18.32 -11.35
N THR A 133 8.68 17.86 -10.31
CA THR A 133 7.96 18.74 -9.36
C THR A 133 8.30 18.42 -7.92
N ASN A 134 8.14 19.42 -7.04
CA ASN A 134 8.11 19.24 -5.59
C ASN A 134 6.67 19.28 -5.04
N ASN A 135 5.65 19.38 -5.88
CA ASN A 135 4.25 19.35 -5.48
C ASN A 135 3.82 17.93 -5.09
N THR A 136 4.34 17.47 -3.97
CA THR A 136 4.03 16.16 -3.38
C THR A 136 3.94 16.28 -1.89
N ASP A 137 3.00 15.55 -1.31
CA ASP A 137 2.85 15.44 0.13
C ASP A 137 2.31 14.05 0.49
N HIS A 138 2.05 13.84 1.75
CA HIS A 138 1.59 12.58 2.30
C HIS A 138 0.38 12.84 3.21
N GLN A 139 -0.51 11.84 3.37
CA GLN A 139 -1.68 11.98 4.23
C GLN A 139 -1.30 12.33 5.69
N ALA A 140 -0.07 12.01 6.10
CA ALA A 140 0.45 12.37 7.42
C ALA A 140 0.48 13.90 7.67
N ARG A 141 0.50 14.71 6.62
CA ARG A 141 0.37 16.18 6.72
C ARG A 141 -0.87 16.59 7.53
N ILE A 142 -1.97 15.88 7.35
CA ILE A 142 -3.23 16.14 8.07
C ILE A 142 -3.35 15.25 9.31
N CYS A 143 -2.89 14.01 9.24
CA CYS A 143 -3.07 12.98 10.25
C CYS A 143 -2.10 13.09 11.43
N HIS A 144 -0.81 13.34 11.15
CA HIS A 144 0.29 13.34 12.15
C HIS A 144 0.97 14.69 12.33
N SER A 145 0.52 15.74 11.65
CA SER A 145 1.21 17.04 11.66
C SER A 145 1.36 17.63 13.07
N THR A 146 0.33 17.53 13.89
CA THR A 146 0.34 18.03 15.28
C THR A 146 1.36 17.29 16.15
N THR A 147 1.36 15.97 16.09
CA THR A 147 2.33 15.14 16.84
C THR A 147 3.74 15.35 16.32
N VAL A 148 3.94 15.35 15.01
CA VAL A 148 5.27 15.56 14.41
C VAL A 148 5.82 16.94 14.77
N ALA A 149 5.01 17.99 14.66
CA ALA A 149 5.43 19.34 15.02
C ALA A 149 5.72 19.46 16.53
N GLY A 150 4.87 18.88 17.40
CA GLY A 150 5.07 18.88 18.84
C GLY A 150 6.35 18.18 19.25
N VAL A 151 6.58 16.98 18.73
CA VAL A 151 7.78 16.17 19.01
C VAL A 151 9.04 16.85 18.46
N ALA A 152 9.00 17.36 17.23
CA ALA A 152 10.15 18.05 16.62
C ALA A 152 10.52 19.33 17.37
N ASN A 153 9.56 20.12 17.82
CA ASN A 153 9.80 21.34 18.59
C ASN A 153 10.33 21.06 20.00
N THR A 154 10.01 19.89 20.57
CA THR A 154 10.46 19.52 21.92
C THR A 154 11.82 18.83 21.90
N TRP A 155 12.01 17.87 20.98
CA TRP A 155 13.18 16.99 20.94
C TRP A 155 14.05 17.17 19.70
N GLY A 156 13.67 18.02 18.77
CA GLY A 156 14.40 18.26 17.52
C GLY A 156 14.26 17.15 16.47
N TYR A 157 13.43 16.12 16.72
CA TYR A 157 13.27 14.99 15.83
C TYR A 157 11.83 14.48 15.83
N GLY A 158 11.21 14.45 14.68
CA GLY A 158 9.78 14.16 14.51
C GLY A 158 9.45 12.75 13.99
N ALA A 159 10.25 11.74 14.34
CA ALA A 159 10.03 10.36 13.91
C ALA A 159 10.21 9.37 15.07
N MET A 160 9.72 8.16 14.90
CA MET A 160 9.91 7.07 15.86
C MET A 160 11.39 6.71 15.97
N THR A 161 11.91 6.66 17.20
CA THR A 161 13.32 6.42 17.51
C THR A 161 13.59 5.04 18.09
N ASN A 162 12.55 4.31 18.52
CA ASN A 162 12.62 3.02 19.18
C ASN A 162 11.86 1.93 18.41
N SER A 163 12.22 0.67 18.66
CA SER A 163 11.46 -0.49 18.15
C SER A 163 10.18 -0.70 18.96
N TYR A 164 9.14 -1.23 18.33
CA TYR A 164 7.94 -1.70 19.03
C TYR A 164 8.26 -2.74 20.11
N ASN A 165 9.28 -3.57 19.87
CA ASN A 165 9.70 -4.62 20.79
C ASN A 165 10.29 -4.08 22.08
N ASP A 166 10.69 -2.81 22.13
CA ASP A 166 11.20 -2.17 23.35
C ASP A 166 10.12 -2.02 24.43
N MET A 167 8.84 -2.09 24.04
CA MET A 167 7.74 -2.07 25.01
C MET A 167 7.81 -3.22 26.02
N GLN A 168 8.31 -4.41 25.62
CA GLN A 168 8.48 -5.54 26.53
C GLN A 168 9.50 -5.31 27.64
N ASN A 169 10.43 -4.37 27.43
CA ASN A 169 11.47 -3.98 28.39
C ASN A 169 11.03 -2.82 29.30
N SER A 170 9.85 -2.25 29.01
CA SER A 170 9.29 -1.13 29.79
C SER A 170 8.71 -1.60 31.10
N LYS A 171 8.91 -0.81 32.16
CA LYS A 171 8.21 -1.01 33.45
C LYS A 171 6.84 -0.38 33.48
N CYS A 172 6.56 0.54 32.55
CA CYS A 172 5.29 1.20 32.36
C CYS A 172 5.20 1.65 30.89
N ALA A 173 4.09 1.39 30.23
CA ALA A 173 3.80 1.80 28.87
C ALA A 173 2.45 2.51 28.79
#